data_dfdcf2439a832ac9fcf13418878a44d8
#
_entry.id   dfdcf2439a832ac9fcf13418878a44d8
#
_cell.length_a   1.000
_cell.length_b   1.000
_cell.length_c   1.000
_cell.angle_alpha   90.00
_cell.angle_beta   90.00
_cell.angle_gamma   90.00
#
_symmetry.space_group_name_H-M   'P 1'
#
loop_
_entity.id
_entity.type
_entity.pdbx_description
1 polymer ?
#
loop_
_entity_poly.entity_id
_entity_poly.type
_entity_poly.pdbx_seq_one_letter_code
_entity_poly.pdbx_strand_id
1 'polypeptide(L)'
;MYFIEEIEAKYDRSPANVQIGGAADRKADYTDKTIKPQYTMKTYDAIIIGFGKGGKTLAADLGARGWQVAVIEQSDQMYGGTCINVGCIPTKTLVHQAKLATYRPEPTFGQRSEHYRRAIRRKEEVTALLRDKNYRNLADKPNITVYTGTGSFAGPDEVDVTFTADYPDRRDAGTDPGTAGSTNATSGTATAKIPAGTAAGGYTKGEKLRLKADRIFINTGAETVIPPIAGVRESDRVYTSTSIMELEELPKRLVIVGGGYIGLEFASMYAEFGSQVTVLESYPELIPREDRDIAASVRATLEKRGVTFRLNTQVESVQDGKTCAYVTVRDSGNGAGSTGNRNTNDPTGSGTDGSRQVLEAEAVLLATGRKPNTAGLNLEAAGIRTDPRGSVMVDDRLQTTNPKVWALGDVKGGLQFTYISLDDYRIVRDELFGTGTAAVISPVGELNW
;
A
#
# COMPACT_ATOMS: atom_id res chain seq x y z
N MET A 1 30.20 -20.40 27.84
CA MET A 1 31.15 -21.53 27.94
C MET A 1 30.51 -22.55 28.86
N TYR A 2 29.91 -23.57 28.39
CA TYR A 2 29.00 -24.61 28.88
C TYR A 2 27.67 -24.55 28.06
N PHE A 3 27.66 -25.32 26.96
CA PHE A 3 26.47 -25.92 26.31
C PHE A 3 26.79 -26.36 24.85
N ILE A 4 27.97 -26.96 24.61
CA ILE A 4 28.32 -27.57 23.29
C ILE A 4 29.07 -28.91 23.50
N GLU A 5 28.70 -29.73 24.46
CA GLU A 5 29.36 -31.03 24.68
C GLU A 5 28.40 -32.23 24.85
N GLU A 6 27.15 -32.16 24.41
CA GLU A 6 26.19 -33.26 24.64
C GLU A 6 25.51 -33.84 23.39
N ILE A 7 26.01 -33.63 22.19
CA ILE A 7 25.42 -34.19 20.93
C ILE A 7 26.35 -35.14 20.16
N GLU A 8 27.61 -35.34 20.57
CA GLU A 8 28.54 -36.26 19.84
C GLU A 8 28.60 -37.71 20.36
N ALA A 9 27.75 -38.15 21.29
CA ALA A 9 27.87 -39.48 21.90
C ALA A 9 26.77 -40.48 21.52
N LYS A 10 26.17 -40.43 20.34
CA LYS A 10 25.11 -41.40 19.99
C LYS A 10 25.12 -42.05 18.61
N TYR A 11 26.18 -41.95 17.85
CA TYR A 11 26.29 -42.74 16.59
C TYR A 11 27.74 -43.22 16.33
N ASP A 12 28.21 -44.18 17.17
CA ASP A 12 29.33 -45.01 16.80
C ASP A 12 28.91 -46.47 17.00
N ARG A 13 28.61 -47.16 15.88
CA ARG A 13 28.67 -48.64 15.75
C ARG A 13 29.07 -49.01 14.32
N SER A 14 30.35 -49.26 14.15
CA SER A 14 30.93 -49.91 13.00
C SER A 14 30.62 -51.41 12.92
N PRO A 15 30.86 -52.05 11.77
CA PRO A 15 30.05 -53.17 11.27
C PRO A 15 30.62 -54.54 11.63
N ALA A 16 29.76 -55.53 11.77
CA ALA A 16 30.14 -56.95 11.75
C ALA A 16 29.88 -57.55 10.37
N ASN A 17 30.93 -58.16 9.83
CA ASN A 17 30.97 -58.98 8.63
C ASN A 17 29.92 -60.12 8.61
N VAL A 18 29.15 -60.22 7.51
CA VAL A 18 28.62 -61.48 7.02
C VAL A 18 28.74 -61.52 5.50
N GLN A 19 29.60 -62.39 5.00
CA GLN A 19 29.55 -62.91 3.62
C GLN A 19 28.36 -63.85 3.49
N ILE A 20 27.68 -63.89 2.32
CA ILE A 20 27.36 -65.09 1.53
C ILE A 20 26.45 -64.70 0.34
N GLY A 21 26.83 -65.22 -0.83
CA GLY A 21 25.92 -65.75 -1.85
C GLY A 21 25.47 -64.80 -2.95
N GLY A 22 26.06 -65.05 -4.13
CA GLY A 22 25.69 -64.37 -5.35
C GLY A 22 24.30 -64.74 -5.86
N ALA A 23 23.77 -63.90 -6.66
CA ALA A 23 23.02 -64.18 -7.89
C ALA A 23 22.47 -62.88 -8.53
N ALA A 24 22.76 -62.79 -9.82
CA ALA A 24 21.94 -62.11 -10.85
C ALA A 24 21.84 -60.59 -10.84
N ASP A 25 22.57 -60.02 -11.75
CA ASP A 25 22.34 -58.79 -12.49
C ASP A 25 20.86 -58.43 -12.63
N ARG A 26 20.45 -57.37 -11.95
CA ARG A 26 19.41 -56.44 -12.43
C ARG A 26 19.94 -55.01 -12.25
N LYS A 27 20.45 -54.46 -13.34
CA LYS A 27 20.63 -53.02 -13.48
C LYS A 27 19.26 -52.38 -13.28
N ALA A 28 18.98 -51.89 -12.08
CA ALA A 28 17.93 -50.92 -11.86
C ALA A 28 18.45 -49.61 -12.40
N ASP A 29 17.92 -49.20 -13.53
CA ASP A 29 18.08 -47.90 -14.13
C ASP A 29 17.46 -46.84 -13.19
N TYR A 30 18.27 -46.31 -12.27
CA TYR A 30 17.90 -45.16 -11.44
C TYR A 30 18.02 -43.93 -12.33
N THR A 31 17.05 -43.73 -13.23
CA THR A 31 16.83 -42.42 -13.82
C THR A 31 16.41 -41.47 -12.70
N ASP A 32 17.34 -40.64 -12.29
CA ASP A 32 17.13 -39.46 -11.44
C ASP A 32 16.04 -38.57 -12.09
N LYS A 33 14.79 -38.85 -11.78
CA LYS A 33 13.67 -37.97 -12.09
C LYS A 33 13.62 -36.84 -11.05
N THR A 34 14.63 -36.02 -11.00
CA THR A 34 14.46 -34.62 -10.56
C THR A 34 13.56 -33.96 -11.59
N ILE A 35 12.25 -34.11 -11.38
CA ILE A 35 11.24 -33.29 -12.06
C ILE A 35 11.49 -31.87 -11.57
N LYS A 36 12.37 -31.13 -12.25
CA LYS A 36 12.39 -29.68 -12.14
C LYS A 36 11.00 -29.22 -12.57
N PRO A 37 10.26 -28.46 -11.75
CA PRO A 37 8.99 -27.90 -12.19
C PRO A 37 9.29 -27.11 -13.46
N GLN A 38 8.66 -27.47 -14.57
CA GLN A 38 8.85 -26.85 -15.86
C GLN A 38 8.11 -25.52 -15.84
N TYR A 39 8.75 -24.49 -15.22
CA TYR A 39 8.22 -23.13 -15.28
C TYR A 39 8.32 -22.64 -16.71
N THR A 40 7.19 -22.27 -17.29
CA THR A 40 7.18 -21.52 -18.53
C THR A 40 7.83 -20.17 -18.27
N MET A 41 8.95 -19.86 -18.89
CA MET A 41 9.63 -18.58 -18.78
C MET A 41 9.25 -17.68 -19.95
N LYS A 42 8.74 -16.47 -19.66
CA LYS A 42 8.49 -15.46 -20.69
C LYS A 42 9.52 -14.33 -20.58
N THR A 43 10.00 -13.83 -21.70
CA THR A 43 11.00 -12.77 -21.77
C THR A 43 10.38 -11.46 -22.23
N TYR A 44 10.80 -10.35 -21.61
CA TYR A 44 10.38 -8.99 -21.90
C TYR A 44 11.61 -8.07 -22.00
N ASP A 45 11.46 -6.92 -22.65
CA ASP A 45 12.47 -5.86 -22.60
C ASP A 45 12.45 -5.17 -21.23
N ALA A 46 11.26 -5.06 -20.63
CA ALA A 46 11.07 -4.48 -19.30
C ALA A 46 10.00 -5.19 -18.48
N ILE A 47 10.24 -5.32 -17.15
CA ILE A 47 9.25 -5.71 -16.16
C ILE A 47 9.03 -4.55 -15.20
N ILE A 48 7.76 -4.22 -14.91
CA ILE A 48 7.37 -3.22 -13.92
C ILE A 48 6.57 -3.91 -12.83
N ILE A 49 7.03 -3.82 -11.58
CA ILE A 49 6.36 -4.38 -10.42
C ILE A 49 5.60 -3.25 -9.70
N GLY A 50 4.27 -3.27 -9.80
CA GLY A 50 3.37 -2.23 -9.30
C GLY A 50 2.81 -1.31 -10.41
N PHE A 51 1.53 -0.97 -10.29
CA PHE A 51 0.79 -0.14 -11.24
C PHE A 51 0.69 1.34 -10.81
N GLY A 52 1.65 1.81 -10.00
CA GLY A 52 1.70 3.18 -9.50
C GLY A 52 1.93 4.23 -10.59
N LYS A 53 1.91 5.53 -10.21
CA LYS A 53 1.99 6.64 -11.18
C LYS A 53 3.25 6.61 -12.04
N GLY A 54 4.42 6.38 -11.44
CA GLY A 54 5.70 6.29 -12.17
C GLY A 54 5.72 5.07 -13.09
N GLY A 55 5.42 3.88 -12.54
CA GLY A 55 5.46 2.61 -13.26
C GLY A 55 4.53 2.56 -14.46
N LYS A 56 3.25 2.92 -14.29
CA LYS A 56 2.29 2.92 -15.42
C LYS A 56 2.64 3.95 -16.50
N THR A 57 3.21 5.11 -16.11
CA THR A 57 3.62 6.13 -17.08
C THR A 57 4.84 5.65 -17.87
N LEU A 58 5.79 5.01 -17.17
CA LEU A 58 6.95 4.38 -17.80
C LEU A 58 6.52 3.23 -18.72
N ALA A 59 5.63 2.34 -18.28
CA ALA A 59 5.10 1.26 -19.12
C ALA A 59 4.49 1.78 -20.43
N ALA A 60 3.70 2.85 -20.34
CA ALA A 60 3.06 3.46 -21.50
C ALA A 60 4.09 4.07 -22.48
N ASP A 61 5.15 4.71 -21.98
CA ASP A 61 6.22 5.31 -22.77
C ASP A 61 7.10 4.22 -23.43
N LEU A 62 7.53 3.21 -22.66
CA LEU A 62 8.29 2.07 -23.19
C LEU A 62 7.49 1.32 -24.28
N GLY A 63 6.20 1.07 -24.02
CA GLY A 63 5.32 0.45 -25.01
C GLY A 63 5.15 1.30 -26.28
N ALA A 64 5.06 2.63 -26.15
CA ALA A 64 5.02 3.53 -27.31
C ALA A 64 6.31 3.51 -28.15
N ARG A 65 7.43 3.12 -27.54
CA ARG A 65 8.74 2.92 -28.20
C ARG A 65 8.92 1.51 -28.77
N GLY A 66 7.91 0.66 -28.68
CA GLY A 66 7.93 -0.68 -29.23
C GLY A 66 8.47 -1.77 -28.30
N TRP A 67 8.81 -1.45 -27.05
CA TRP A 67 9.30 -2.45 -26.09
C TRP A 67 8.20 -3.43 -25.69
N GLN A 68 8.57 -4.69 -25.50
CA GLN A 68 7.73 -5.70 -24.86
C GLN A 68 7.77 -5.49 -23.34
N VAL A 69 6.65 -5.11 -22.74
CA VAL A 69 6.60 -4.70 -21.33
C VAL A 69 5.64 -5.60 -20.55
N ALA A 70 6.11 -6.16 -19.42
CA ALA A 70 5.26 -6.79 -18.43
C ALA A 70 4.99 -5.82 -17.29
N VAL A 71 3.73 -5.68 -16.89
CA VAL A 71 3.32 -4.93 -15.69
C VAL A 71 2.65 -5.90 -14.72
N ILE A 72 3.14 -5.99 -13.49
CA ILE A 72 2.63 -6.88 -12.46
C ILE A 72 1.92 -6.05 -11.40
N GLU A 73 0.64 -6.32 -11.14
CA GLU A 73 -0.13 -5.67 -10.06
C GLU A 73 -0.84 -6.73 -9.23
N GLN A 74 -0.70 -6.65 -7.92
CA GLN A 74 -1.23 -7.68 -7.00
C GLN A 74 -2.76 -7.77 -6.97
N SER A 75 -3.46 -6.71 -7.36
CA SER A 75 -4.93 -6.62 -7.29
C SER A 75 -5.51 -5.82 -8.45
N ASP A 76 -6.56 -6.33 -9.06
CA ASP A 76 -7.36 -5.63 -10.06
C ASP A 76 -8.00 -4.35 -9.50
N GLN A 77 -8.20 -4.29 -8.16
CA GLN A 77 -8.69 -3.11 -7.46
C GLN A 77 -7.62 -2.01 -7.33
N MET A 78 -6.37 -2.29 -7.69
CA MET A 78 -5.25 -1.35 -7.57
C MET A 78 -4.70 -0.86 -8.92
N TYR A 79 -5.33 -1.19 -10.05
CA TYR A 79 -4.93 -0.63 -11.34
C TYR A 79 -4.97 0.90 -11.33
N GLY A 80 -3.82 1.52 -11.61
CA GLY A 80 -3.60 2.95 -11.49
C GLY A 80 -2.88 3.38 -10.21
N GLY A 81 -2.68 2.44 -9.26
CA GLY A 81 -1.92 2.63 -8.02
C GLY A 81 -2.69 3.40 -6.93
N THR A 82 -1.99 3.70 -5.86
CA THR A 82 -2.51 4.34 -4.63
C THR A 82 -3.32 5.61 -4.92
N CYS A 83 -2.81 6.50 -5.78
CA CYS A 83 -3.46 7.78 -6.05
C CYS A 83 -4.89 7.64 -6.60
N ILE A 84 -5.11 6.67 -7.50
CA ILE A 84 -6.42 6.44 -8.12
C ILE A 84 -7.39 5.74 -7.17
N ASN A 85 -6.89 4.74 -6.42
CA ASN A 85 -7.76 3.77 -5.75
C ASN A 85 -7.98 4.04 -4.27
N VAL A 86 -6.93 4.46 -3.55
CA VAL A 86 -6.94 4.53 -2.07
C VAL A 86 -6.27 5.81 -1.52
N GLY A 87 -5.92 6.76 -2.38
CA GLY A 87 -5.23 8.00 -1.98
C GLY A 87 -5.93 9.24 -2.50
N CYS A 88 -5.26 9.97 -3.42
CA CYS A 88 -5.64 11.33 -3.82
C CYS A 88 -7.07 11.42 -4.36
N ILE A 89 -7.45 10.57 -5.32
CA ILE A 89 -8.74 10.67 -6.01
C ILE A 89 -9.93 10.37 -5.10
N PRO A 90 -9.97 9.23 -4.39
CA PRO A 90 -11.07 8.96 -3.48
C PRO A 90 -11.16 9.98 -2.35
N THR A 91 -10.03 10.36 -1.74
CA THR A 91 -10.01 11.36 -0.67
C THR A 91 -10.50 12.73 -1.17
N LYS A 92 -10.00 13.23 -2.32
CA LYS A 92 -10.45 14.52 -2.87
C LYS A 92 -11.91 14.51 -3.30
N THR A 93 -12.42 13.38 -3.77
CA THR A 93 -13.86 13.22 -4.06
C THR A 93 -14.67 13.38 -2.78
N LEU A 94 -14.27 12.73 -1.68
CA LEU A 94 -14.97 12.84 -0.40
C LEU A 94 -14.83 14.24 0.22
N VAL A 95 -13.63 14.85 0.18
CA VAL A 95 -13.41 16.24 0.64
C VAL A 95 -14.31 17.22 -0.12
N HIS A 96 -14.44 17.04 -1.44
CA HIS A 96 -15.33 17.88 -2.24
C HIS A 96 -16.79 17.70 -1.83
N GLN A 97 -17.26 16.47 -1.63
CA GLN A 97 -18.63 16.18 -1.19
C GLN A 97 -18.89 16.72 0.23
N ALA A 98 -17.92 16.58 1.14
CA ALA A 98 -17.98 17.14 2.50
C ALA A 98 -18.12 18.66 2.44
N LYS A 99 -17.33 19.32 1.58
CA LYS A 99 -17.41 20.77 1.36
C LYS A 99 -18.77 21.19 0.82
N LEU A 100 -19.35 20.44 -0.13
CA LEU A 100 -20.70 20.73 -0.63
C LEU A 100 -21.78 20.65 0.47
N ALA A 101 -21.62 19.74 1.43
CA ALA A 101 -22.51 19.62 2.58
C ALA A 101 -22.52 20.90 3.43
N THR A 102 -21.42 21.65 3.53
CA THR A 102 -21.36 22.90 4.31
C THR A 102 -22.15 24.06 3.71
N TYR A 103 -22.41 24.03 2.39
CA TYR A 103 -23.20 25.08 1.72
C TYR A 103 -24.72 24.90 1.90
N ARG A 104 -25.16 23.67 2.21
CA ARG A 104 -26.56 23.34 2.52
C ARG A 104 -26.56 22.42 3.74
N PRO A 105 -26.35 22.98 4.95
CA PRO A 105 -26.23 22.18 6.15
C PRO A 105 -27.52 21.42 6.44
N GLU A 106 -27.39 20.12 6.61
CA GLU A 106 -28.51 19.27 6.95
C GLU A 106 -28.72 19.27 8.47
N PRO A 107 -29.96 19.49 8.96
CA PRO A 107 -30.19 19.79 10.36
C PRO A 107 -30.02 18.58 11.28
N THR A 108 -30.19 17.36 10.78
CA THR A 108 -30.10 16.14 11.58
C THR A 108 -28.88 15.28 11.22
N PHE A 109 -28.39 14.52 12.20
CA PHE A 109 -27.29 13.58 11.95
C PHE A 109 -27.70 12.48 10.93
N GLY A 110 -28.96 12.05 10.93
CA GLY A 110 -29.46 11.09 9.96
C GLY A 110 -29.36 11.56 8.52
N GLN A 111 -29.73 12.81 8.27
CA GLN A 111 -29.62 13.43 6.94
C GLN A 111 -28.15 13.59 6.52
N ARG A 112 -27.26 14.00 7.44
CA ARG A 112 -25.81 14.04 7.18
C ARG A 112 -25.23 12.67 6.87
N SER A 113 -25.66 11.62 7.58
CA SER A 113 -25.26 10.25 7.31
C SER A 113 -25.73 9.76 5.93
N GLU A 114 -26.92 10.15 5.49
CA GLU A 114 -27.40 9.83 4.14
C GLU A 114 -26.59 10.58 3.06
N HIS A 115 -26.23 11.84 3.31
CA HIS A 115 -25.34 12.58 2.41
C HIS A 115 -23.98 11.90 2.31
N TYR A 116 -23.41 11.47 3.44
CA TYR A 116 -22.14 10.73 3.49
C TYR A 116 -22.22 9.43 2.67
N ARG A 117 -23.29 8.62 2.79
CA ARG A 117 -23.47 7.41 1.96
C ARG A 117 -23.51 7.73 0.46
N ARG A 118 -24.16 8.82 0.07
CA ARG A 118 -24.14 9.28 -1.34
C ARG A 118 -22.72 9.67 -1.77
N ALA A 119 -21.95 10.31 -0.90
CA ALA A 119 -20.56 10.68 -1.16
C ALA A 119 -19.67 9.43 -1.34
N ILE A 120 -19.85 8.39 -0.52
CA ILE A 120 -19.15 7.10 -0.66
C ILE A 120 -19.46 6.46 -2.01
N ARG A 121 -20.74 6.35 -2.40
CA ARG A 121 -21.12 5.81 -3.72
C ARG A 121 -20.49 6.62 -4.86
N ARG A 122 -20.50 7.96 -4.75
CA ARG A 122 -19.87 8.82 -5.77
C ARG A 122 -18.37 8.61 -5.86
N LYS A 123 -17.69 8.43 -4.74
CA LYS A 123 -16.25 8.08 -4.68
C LYS A 123 -16.00 6.76 -5.42
N GLU A 124 -16.82 5.74 -5.21
CA GLU A 124 -16.70 4.43 -5.86
C GLU A 124 -16.87 4.51 -7.38
N GLU A 125 -17.90 5.22 -7.85
CA GLU A 125 -18.11 5.46 -9.29
C GLU A 125 -16.89 6.11 -9.95
N VAL A 126 -16.35 7.17 -9.33
CA VAL A 126 -15.18 7.89 -9.86
C VAL A 126 -13.93 7.00 -9.89
N THR A 127 -13.68 6.26 -8.79
CA THR A 127 -12.50 5.40 -8.70
C THR A 127 -12.60 4.21 -9.66
N ALA A 128 -13.76 3.58 -9.78
CA ALA A 128 -13.97 2.45 -10.70
C ALA A 128 -13.76 2.87 -12.15
N LEU A 129 -14.33 4.02 -12.56
CA LEU A 129 -14.14 4.58 -13.91
C LEU A 129 -12.68 4.84 -14.23
N LEU A 130 -11.96 5.46 -13.29
CA LEU A 130 -10.54 5.78 -13.49
C LEU A 130 -9.65 4.55 -13.43
N ARG A 131 -9.99 3.55 -12.62
CA ARG A 131 -9.30 2.27 -12.55
C ARG A 131 -9.39 1.53 -13.89
N ASP A 132 -10.59 1.37 -14.44
CA ASP A 132 -10.81 0.75 -15.75
C ASP A 132 -10.04 1.50 -16.86
N LYS A 133 -10.13 2.83 -16.88
CA LYS A 133 -9.37 3.64 -17.85
C LYS A 133 -7.85 3.43 -17.74
N ASN A 134 -7.31 3.37 -16.52
CA ASN A 134 -5.88 3.14 -16.32
C ASN A 134 -5.47 1.73 -16.77
N TYR A 135 -6.29 0.72 -16.50
CA TYR A 135 -6.07 -0.65 -16.97
C TYR A 135 -6.02 -0.70 -18.50
N ARG A 136 -7.06 -0.20 -19.19
CA ARG A 136 -7.17 -0.22 -20.64
C ARG A 136 -6.06 0.56 -21.34
N ASN A 137 -5.61 1.68 -20.75
CA ASN A 137 -4.49 2.47 -21.30
C ASN A 137 -3.20 1.65 -21.50
N LEU A 138 -3.04 0.55 -20.75
CA LEU A 138 -1.92 -0.37 -20.89
C LEU A 138 -2.33 -1.68 -21.55
N ALA A 139 -3.37 -2.34 -21.04
CA ALA A 139 -3.77 -3.68 -21.46
C ALA A 139 -4.25 -3.78 -22.91
N ASP A 140 -4.75 -2.67 -23.49
CA ASP A 140 -5.19 -2.63 -24.89
C ASP A 140 -4.01 -2.44 -25.87
N LYS A 141 -2.77 -2.23 -25.38
CA LYS A 141 -1.58 -2.15 -26.22
C LYS A 141 -1.01 -3.53 -26.51
N PRO A 142 -0.69 -3.85 -27.77
CA PRO A 142 -0.30 -5.23 -28.16
C PRO A 142 1.02 -5.69 -27.55
N ASN A 143 1.89 -4.76 -27.18
CA ASN A 143 3.22 -5.02 -26.63
C ASN A 143 3.30 -4.79 -25.11
N ILE A 144 2.16 -4.57 -24.41
CA ILE A 144 2.12 -4.48 -22.95
C ILE A 144 1.25 -5.62 -22.42
N THR A 145 1.80 -6.41 -21.50
CA THR A 145 1.05 -7.45 -20.77
C THR A 145 0.87 -7.02 -19.32
N VAL A 146 -0.37 -6.96 -18.86
CA VAL A 146 -0.68 -6.70 -17.45
C VAL A 146 -1.02 -8.02 -16.77
N TYR A 147 -0.25 -8.39 -15.75
CA TYR A 147 -0.47 -9.58 -14.93
C TYR A 147 -1.09 -9.20 -13.59
N THR A 148 -2.16 -9.88 -13.20
CA THR A 148 -2.77 -9.75 -11.86
C THR A 148 -2.16 -10.79 -10.93
N GLY A 149 -1.15 -10.38 -10.17
CA GLY A 149 -0.41 -11.27 -9.29
C GLY A 149 0.63 -10.52 -8.47
N THR A 150 1.23 -11.22 -7.52
CA THR A 150 2.36 -10.72 -6.74
C THR A 150 3.66 -11.02 -7.44
N GLY A 151 4.51 -9.99 -7.62
CA GLY A 151 5.86 -10.13 -8.15
C GLY A 151 6.88 -10.37 -7.05
N SER A 152 7.80 -11.32 -7.26
CA SER A 152 8.90 -11.61 -6.34
C SER A 152 10.16 -11.95 -7.14
N PHE A 153 11.31 -11.36 -6.78
CA PHE A 153 12.56 -11.68 -7.47
C PHE A 153 12.96 -13.14 -7.26
N ALA A 154 13.33 -13.79 -8.35
CA ALA A 154 13.86 -15.15 -8.39
C ALA A 154 15.37 -15.18 -8.73
N GLY A 155 15.90 -14.04 -9.15
CA GLY A 155 17.28 -13.83 -9.53
C GLY A 155 17.53 -12.36 -9.90
N PRO A 156 18.74 -12.03 -10.40
CA PRO A 156 19.13 -10.65 -10.71
C PRO A 156 18.27 -9.99 -11.82
N ASP A 157 17.72 -10.78 -12.72
CA ASP A 157 16.92 -10.34 -13.87
C ASP A 157 15.66 -11.19 -14.08
N GLU A 158 15.25 -11.94 -13.04
CA GLU A 158 14.10 -12.83 -13.06
C GLU A 158 13.08 -12.48 -11.96
N VAL A 159 11.80 -12.52 -12.32
CA VAL A 159 10.68 -12.25 -11.41
C VAL A 159 9.65 -13.36 -11.53
N ASP A 160 9.28 -13.98 -10.43
CA ASP A 160 8.13 -14.87 -10.33
C ASP A 160 6.86 -14.06 -10.12
N VAL A 161 5.86 -14.30 -10.96
CA VAL A 161 4.49 -13.81 -10.77
C VAL A 161 3.70 -14.93 -10.14
N THR A 162 3.15 -14.74 -8.96
CA THR A 162 2.16 -15.64 -8.36
C THR A 162 0.78 -15.03 -8.58
N PHE A 163 -0.08 -15.69 -9.35
CA PHE A 163 -1.40 -15.17 -9.71
C PHE A 163 -2.32 -15.07 -8.50
N THR A 164 -2.95 -13.93 -8.32
CA THR A 164 -3.91 -13.66 -7.22
C THR A 164 -5.37 -13.91 -7.63
N ALA A 165 -5.62 -14.04 -8.93
CA ALA A 165 -6.90 -14.41 -9.54
C ALA A 165 -6.64 -15.23 -10.79
N ASP A 166 -7.67 -15.89 -11.32
CA ASP A 166 -7.59 -16.59 -12.60
C ASP A 166 -7.27 -15.61 -13.74
N TYR A 167 -6.30 -15.95 -14.55
CA TYR A 167 -5.78 -15.10 -15.63
C TYR A 167 -5.92 -15.80 -16.98
N PRO A 168 -6.83 -15.37 -17.87
CA PRO A 168 -6.92 -15.88 -19.22
C PRO A 168 -5.74 -15.37 -20.07
N ASP A 169 -4.95 -16.25 -20.67
CA ASP A 169 -3.90 -15.81 -21.61
C ASP A 169 -4.54 -15.39 -22.94
N ARG A 170 -4.69 -14.06 -23.12
CA ARG A 170 -5.33 -13.47 -24.31
C ARG A 170 -4.52 -13.58 -25.58
N ARG A 171 -3.24 -13.97 -25.52
CA ARG A 171 -2.36 -14.00 -26.71
C ARG A 171 -2.40 -15.32 -27.48
N ASP A 172 -2.84 -16.40 -26.84
CA ASP A 172 -2.99 -17.69 -27.50
C ASP A 172 -4.32 -17.87 -28.23
N ALA A 173 -5.24 -16.94 -28.05
CA ALA A 173 -6.42 -16.84 -28.90
C ALA A 173 -6.07 -16.05 -30.16
N GLY A 174 -5.57 -16.76 -31.17
CA GLY A 174 -5.41 -16.21 -32.51
C GLY A 174 -6.70 -15.54 -32.97
N THR A 175 -6.73 -14.22 -33.02
CA THR A 175 -7.94 -13.48 -33.30
C THR A 175 -7.77 -12.43 -34.32
N ASP A 176 -8.57 -12.61 -35.27
CA ASP A 176 -9.16 -11.67 -36.19
C ASP A 176 -9.79 -10.46 -35.46
N PRO A 177 -9.42 -9.19 -35.73
CA PRO A 177 -10.02 -7.99 -35.15
C PRO A 177 -11.21 -7.51 -36.00
N GLY A 178 -12.21 -8.33 -36.13
CA GLY A 178 -13.40 -7.95 -36.88
C GLY A 178 -14.68 -8.57 -36.32
N THR A 179 -15.38 -7.78 -35.54
CA THR A 179 -16.82 -7.78 -35.23
C THR A 179 -17.10 -7.61 -33.73
N ALA A 180 -17.13 -6.37 -33.28
CA ALA A 180 -17.83 -5.98 -32.05
C ALA A 180 -19.05 -5.13 -32.42
N GLY A 181 -20.20 -5.80 -32.55
CA GLY A 181 -21.50 -5.15 -32.71
C GLY A 181 -21.91 -4.40 -31.45
N SER A 182 -22.33 -3.17 -31.67
CA SER A 182 -22.99 -2.29 -30.70
C SER A 182 -24.23 -2.97 -30.13
N THR A 183 -24.26 -3.18 -28.78
CA THR A 183 -25.52 -3.39 -28.05
C THR A 183 -25.59 -2.44 -26.87
N ASN A 184 -26.63 -1.59 -26.87
CA ASN A 184 -27.04 -0.72 -25.80
C ASN A 184 -27.19 -1.50 -24.49
N ALA A 185 -26.47 -1.13 -23.44
CA ALA A 185 -26.64 -1.67 -22.10
C ALA A 185 -27.26 -0.62 -21.18
N THR A 186 -28.46 -0.92 -20.76
CA THR A 186 -29.21 -0.32 -19.64
C THR A 186 -28.51 -0.61 -18.31
N SER A 187 -28.56 0.36 -17.41
CA SER A 187 -28.01 0.41 -16.06
C SER A 187 -28.20 -0.87 -15.22
N GLY A 188 -27.12 -1.51 -14.86
CA GLY A 188 -27.04 -2.54 -13.84
C GLY A 188 -25.62 -2.68 -13.38
N THR A 189 -25.38 -2.72 -12.08
CA THR A 189 -24.08 -2.94 -11.42
C THR A 189 -23.32 -4.09 -12.07
N ALA A 190 -22.43 -3.78 -12.99
CA ALA A 190 -21.65 -4.77 -13.71
C ALA A 190 -20.31 -4.98 -13.00
N THR A 191 -20.25 -5.94 -12.07
CA THR A 191 -19.07 -6.76 -11.93
C THR A 191 -18.81 -7.36 -13.32
N ALA A 192 -17.70 -6.98 -13.96
CA ALA A 192 -17.31 -7.54 -15.23
C ALA A 192 -17.09 -9.05 -15.04
N LYS A 193 -18.11 -9.86 -15.30
CA LYS A 193 -17.98 -11.30 -15.42
C LYS A 193 -17.16 -11.55 -16.68
N ILE A 194 -15.93 -12.01 -16.49
CA ILE A 194 -15.12 -12.64 -17.53
C ILE A 194 -15.92 -13.85 -17.99
N PRO A 195 -16.26 -14.02 -19.28
CA PRO A 195 -16.97 -15.20 -19.74
C PRO A 195 -16.13 -16.44 -19.46
N ALA A 196 -16.69 -17.41 -18.77
CA ALA A 196 -16.09 -18.74 -18.64
C ALA A 196 -16.11 -19.42 -20.01
N GLY A 197 -15.00 -19.28 -20.74
CA GLY A 197 -14.74 -19.97 -21.99
C GLY A 197 -13.37 -20.64 -21.85
N THR A 198 -13.34 -21.93 -21.81
CA THR A 198 -12.17 -22.80 -21.80
C THR A 198 -11.24 -22.47 -22.96
N ALA A 199 -10.18 -21.71 -22.69
CA ALA A 199 -9.03 -21.59 -23.58
C ALA A 199 -7.85 -22.30 -22.92
N ALA A 200 -7.27 -23.26 -23.62
CA ALA A 200 -6.00 -23.87 -23.25
C ALA A 200 -4.93 -22.78 -23.17
N GLY A 201 -4.39 -22.52 -21.94
CA GLY A 201 -3.28 -21.60 -21.75
C GLY A 201 -3.43 -20.52 -20.66
N GLY A 202 -4.56 -20.45 -19.93
CA GLY A 202 -4.73 -19.54 -18.78
C GLY A 202 -4.01 -20.03 -17.54
N TYR A 203 -3.72 -19.08 -16.61
CA TYR A 203 -3.19 -19.39 -15.28
C TYR A 203 -4.30 -19.31 -14.25
N THR A 204 -4.28 -20.23 -13.29
CA THR A 204 -5.22 -20.20 -12.15
C THR A 204 -4.60 -19.50 -10.95
N LYS A 205 -5.45 -19.06 -10.03
CA LYS A 205 -5.00 -18.46 -8.77
C LYS A 205 -4.03 -19.40 -8.05
N GLY A 206 -2.88 -18.84 -7.64
CA GLY A 206 -1.81 -19.57 -6.94
C GLY A 206 -0.74 -20.17 -7.88
N GLU A 207 -1.01 -20.28 -9.17
CA GLU A 207 0.02 -20.69 -10.13
C GLU A 207 1.11 -19.64 -10.27
N LYS A 208 2.29 -20.09 -10.73
CA LYS A 208 3.46 -19.24 -10.90
C LYS A 208 3.91 -19.19 -12.34
N LEU A 209 4.31 -18.02 -12.78
CA LEU A 209 4.95 -17.76 -14.06
C LEU A 209 6.27 -17.04 -13.82
N ARG A 210 7.36 -17.53 -14.41
CA ARG A 210 8.63 -16.83 -14.36
C ARG A 210 8.78 -15.87 -15.54
N LEU A 211 9.11 -14.63 -15.25
CA LEU A 211 9.44 -13.59 -16.21
C LEU A 211 10.92 -13.26 -16.13
N LYS A 212 11.52 -12.92 -17.28
CA LYS A 212 12.88 -12.42 -17.38
C LYS A 212 12.91 -11.12 -18.15
N ALA A 213 13.74 -10.16 -17.74
CA ALA A 213 13.94 -8.92 -18.48
C ALA A 213 15.34 -8.34 -18.29
N ASP A 214 15.77 -7.54 -19.27
CA ASP A 214 17.01 -6.76 -19.17
C ASP A 214 16.89 -5.58 -18.20
N ARG A 215 15.65 -5.09 -17.97
CA ARG A 215 15.36 -3.96 -17.07
C ARG A 215 14.13 -4.22 -16.22
N ILE A 216 14.27 -3.98 -14.93
CA ILE A 216 13.17 -4.19 -13.98
C ILE A 216 12.95 -2.91 -13.16
N PHE A 217 11.70 -2.52 -12.97
CA PHE A 217 11.33 -1.28 -12.28
C PHE A 217 10.39 -1.60 -11.12
N ILE A 218 10.80 -1.26 -9.90
CA ILE A 218 10.01 -1.46 -8.69
C ILE A 218 9.21 -0.19 -8.43
N ASN A 219 7.87 -0.29 -8.44
CA ASN A 219 6.95 0.81 -8.17
C ASN A 219 5.79 0.36 -7.26
N THR A 220 6.11 -0.46 -6.26
CA THR A 220 5.15 -1.08 -5.34
C THR A 220 4.60 -0.12 -4.28
N GLY A 221 5.15 1.09 -4.20
CA GLY A 221 4.65 2.15 -3.33
C GLY A 221 4.92 1.89 -1.85
N ALA A 222 3.98 2.31 -1.00
CA ALA A 222 4.04 2.19 0.44
C ALA A 222 2.71 1.72 1.02
N GLU A 223 2.74 1.12 2.20
CA GLU A 223 1.58 0.69 2.98
C GLU A 223 1.46 1.43 4.31
N THR A 224 0.29 1.41 4.93
CA THR A 224 0.05 2.05 6.23
C THR A 224 0.83 1.30 7.33
N VAL A 225 1.48 2.05 8.20
CA VAL A 225 2.09 1.50 9.41
C VAL A 225 1.00 1.19 10.43
N ILE A 226 0.91 -0.06 10.85
CA ILE A 226 0.06 -0.46 11.97
C ILE A 226 0.94 -0.49 13.22
N PRO A 227 0.77 0.46 14.15
CA PRO A 227 1.59 0.53 15.35
C PRO A 227 1.32 -0.65 16.28
N PRO A 228 2.29 -1.05 17.13
CA PRO A 228 2.14 -2.13 18.11
C PRO A 228 1.36 -1.67 19.35
N ILE A 229 0.18 -1.11 19.13
CA ILE A 229 -0.76 -0.69 20.17
C ILE A 229 -1.70 -1.87 20.49
N ALA A 230 -1.91 -2.16 21.75
CA ALA A 230 -2.76 -3.27 22.18
C ALA A 230 -4.19 -3.12 21.67
N GLY A 231 -4.75 -4.18 21.08
CA GLY A 231 -6.12 -4.23 20.55
C GLY A 231 -6.34 -3.59 19.19
N VAL A 232 -5.33 -2.93 18.61
CA VAL A 232 -5.48 -2.26 17.30
C VAL A 232 -5.69 -3.25 16.16
N ARG A 233 -5.06 -4.42 16.21
CA ARG A 233 -5.17 -5.44 15.16
C ARG A 233 -6.41 -6.31 15.28
N GLU A 234 -6.93 -6.40 16.49
CA GLU A 234 -8.07 -7.24 16.86
C GLU A 234 -9.41 -6.49 16.77
N SER A 235 -9.37 -5.16 16.70
CA SER A 235 -10.57 -4.32 16.70
C SER A 235 -11.20 -4.21 15.30
N ASP A 236 -12.51 -4.43 15.25
CA ASP A 236 -13.33 -4.20 14.05
C ASP A 236 -13.67 -2.72 13.82
N ARG A 237 -13.26 -1.83 14.74
CA ARG A 237 -13.52 -0.39 14.70
C ARG A 237 -12.28 0.44 14.40
N VAL A 238 -11.14 -0.22 14.16
CA VAL A 238 -9.89 0.43 13.75
C VAL A 238 -9.74 0.34 12.24
N TYR A 239 -9.53 1.49 11.63
CA TYR A 239 -9.45 1.67 10.18
C TYR A 239 -8.11 2.27 9.77
N THR A 240 -7.66 1.94 8.59
CA THR A 240 -6.62 2.68 7.86
C THR A 240 -7.26 3.74 6.98
N SER A 241 -6.45 4.62 6.38
CA SER A 241 -6.94 5.60 5.40
C SER A 241 -7.63 4.94 4.18
N THR A 242 -7.35 3.68 3.89
CA THR A 242 -8.02 2.90 2.85
C THR A 242 -9.38 2.40 3.33
N SER A 243 -9.40 1.63 4.41
CA SER A 243 -10.63 0.95 4.85
C SER A 243 -11.69 1.90 5.42
N ILE A 244 -11.32 3.04 5.98
CA ILE A 244 -12.31 4.02 6.47
C ILE A 244 -13.13 4.66 5.33
N MET A 245 -12.57 4.72 4.12
CA MET A 245 -13.30 5.23 2.94
C MET A 245 -14.29 4.21 2.36
N GLU A 246 -14.29 2.98 2.87
CA GLU A 246 -15.26 1.93 2.54
C GLU A 246 -16.40 1.88 3.55
N LEU A 247 -16.27 2.59 4.68
CA LEU A 247 -17.30 2.65 5.72
C LEU A 247 -18.51 3.41 5.22
N GLU A 248 -19.66 2.75 5.12
CA GLU A 248 -20.90 3.35 4.63
C GLU A 248 -21.63 4.18 5.68
N GLU A 249 -21.37 3.94 6.95
CA GLU A 249 -21.99 4.66 8.06
C GLU A 249 -21.06 5.78 8.57
N LEU A 250 -21.62 6.99 8.62
CA LEU A 250 -20.90 8.12 9.19
C LEU A 250 -20.71 7.90 10.70
N PRO A 251 -19.47 7.79 11.22
CA PRO A 251 -19.25 7.68 12.66
C PRO A 251 -19.63 9.00 13.35
N LYS A 252 -20.35 8.92 14.46
CA LYS A 252 -20.68 10.11 15.26
C LYS A 252 -19.43 10.70 15.89
N ARG A 253 -18.59 9.85 16.48
CA ARG A 253 -17.30 10.20 17.09
C ARG A 253 -16.21 9.46 16.35
N LEU A 254 -15.25 10.20 15.83
CA LEU A 254 -14.06 9.69 15.14
C LEU A 254 -12.82 10.08 15.93
N VAL A 255 -12.04 9.10 16.34
CA VAL A 255 -10.70 9.32 16.86
C VAL A 255 -9.69 9.07 15.74
N ILE A 256 -8.77 10.00 15.52
CA ILE A 256 -7.70 9.90 14.54
C ILE A 256 -6.37 9.84 15.30
N VAL A 257 -5.60 8.79 15.05
CA VAL A 257 -4.27 8.60 15.65
C VAL A 257 -3.21 9.05 14.64
N GLY A 258 -2.57 10.19 14.91
CA GLY A 258 -1.58 10.85 14.08
C GLY A 258 -2.06 12.17 13.46
N GLY A 259 -1.29 13.24 13.72
CA GLY A 259 -1.53 14.62 13.26
C GLY A 259 -0.75 14.98 11.98
N GLY A 260 -0.42 14.01 11.15
CA GLY A 260 0.19 14.22 9.83
C GLY A 260 -0.82 14.62 8.75
N TYR A 261 -0.36 14.83 7.50
CA TYR A 261 -1.20 15.27 6.37
C TYR A 261 -2.48 14.45 6.19
N ILE A 262 -2.36 13.12 6.22
CA ILE A 262 -3.49 12.20 6.07
C ILE A 262 -4.49 12.42 7.21
N GLY A 263 -4.02 12.42 8.47
CA GLY A 263 -4.89 12.62 9.64
C GLY A 263 -5.65 13.94 9.59
N LEU A 264 -4.98 15.03 9.22
CA LEU A 264 -5.59 16.38 9.14
C LEU A 264 -6.60 16.50 7.98
N GLU A 265 -6.33 15.85 6.83
CA GLU A 265 -7.26 15.83 5.72
C GLU A 265 -8.55 15.07 6.07
N PHE A 266 -8.42 13.90 6.70
CA PHE A 266 -9.56 13.14 7.19
C PHE A 266 -10.29 13.86 8.32
N ALA A 267 -9.57 14.54 9.23
CA ALA A 267 -10.18 15.35 10.28
C ALA A 267 -11.08 16.45 9.70
N SER A 268 -10.57 17.20 8.71
CA SER A 268 -11.35 18.22 8.00
C SER A 268 -12.61 17.62 7.35
N MET A 269 -12.44 16.54 6.60
CA MET A 269 -13.51 15.91 5.86
C MET A 269 -14.63 15.38 6.76
N TYR A 270 -14.29 14.62 7.81
CA TYR A 270 -15.28 14.06 8.71
C TYR A 270 -15.97 15.10 9.59
N ALA A 271 -15.25 16.16 10.01
CA ALA A 271 -15.86 17.29 10.70
C ALA A 271 -16.89 18.01 9.82
N GLU A 272 -16.59 18.22 8.53
CA GLU A 272 -17.51 18.82 7.56
C GLU A 272 -18.75 17.92 7.28
N PHE A 273 -18.60 16.58 7.30
CA PHE A 273 -19.73 15.65 7.28
C PHE A 273 -20.54 15.66 8.58
N GLY A 274 -19.99 16.18 9.68
CA GLY A 274 -20.68 16.36 10.96
C GLY A 274 -20.34 15.35 12.05
N SER A 275 -19.22 14.63 11.92
CA SER A 275 -18.65 13.83 12.99
C SER A 275 -17.99 14.73 14.05
N GLN A 276 -18.02 14.29 15.31
CA GLN A 276 -17.15 14.83 16.36
C GLN A 276 -15.77 14.19 16.21
N VAL A 277 -14.78 14.99 15.81
CA VAL A 277 -13.44 14.47 15.49
C VAL A 277 -12.44 14.88 16.58
N THR A 278 -11.70 13.90 17.08
CA THR A 278 -10.56 14.09 17.98
C THR A 278 -9.30 13.54 17.33
N VAL A 279 -8.28 14.39 17.15
CA VAL A 279 -6.96 14.01 16.64
C VAL A 279 -6.01 13.85 17.82
N LEU A 280 -5.38 12.70 17.94
CA LEU A 280 -4.37 12.36 18.93
C LEU A 280 -2.99 12.39 18.27
N GLU A 281 -2.08 13.19 18.82
CA GLU A 281 -0.71 13.29 18.33
C GLU A 281 0.28 13.13 19.49
N SER A 282 1.24 12.23 19.34
CA SER A 282 2.27 11.96 20.35
C SER A 282 3.33 13.07 20.46
N TYR A 283 3.46 13.86 19.41
CA TYR A 283 4.36 15.01 19.37
C TYR A 283 3.67 16.30 19.89
N PRO A 284 4.46 17.32 20.27
CA PRO A 284 3.92 18.61 20.71
C PRO A 284 3.37 19.48 19.55
N GLU A 285 3.62 19.10 18.30
CA GLU A 285 3.25 19.86 17.10
C GLU A 285 2.61 18.94 16.06
N LEU A 286 1.71 19.49 15.23
CA LEU A 286 1.16 18.83 14.05
C LEU A 286 2.15 18.99 12.89
N ILE A 287 2.11 18.07 11.90
CA ILE A 287 2.92 18.15 10.68
C ILE A 287 4.34 18.69 10.91
N PRO A 288 5.18 18.03 11.71
CA PRO A 288 6.46 18.58 12.20
C PRO A 288 7.54 18.79 11.09
N ARG A 289 7.20 18.49 9.83
CA ARG A 289 8.05 18.77 8.66
C ARG A 289 7.74 20.11 8.00
N GLU A 290 6.68 20.79 8.44
CA GLU A 290 6.27 22.10 7.94
C GLU A 290 6.72 23.21 8.91
N ASP A 291 6.71 24.44 8.43
CA ASP A 291 6.98 25.60 9.27
C ASP A 291 5.93 25.71 10.39
N ARG A 292 6.36 26.12 11.57
CA ARG A 292 5.53 26.14 12.78
C ARG A 292 4.31 27.07 12.67
N ASP A 293 4.45 28.20 11.99
CA ASP A 293 3.35 29.14 11.75
C ASP A 293 2.30 28.52 10.81
N ILE A 294 2.73 27.77 9.81
CA ILE A 294 1.84 27.01 8.92
C ILE A 294 1.09 25.94 9.72
N ALA A 295 1.82 25.15 10.53
CA ALA A 295 1.21 24.12 11.38
C ALA A 295 0.19 24.72 12.37
N ALA A 296 0.51 25.87 12.98
CA ALA A 296 -0.39 26.59 13.88
C ALA A 296 -1.63 27.12 13.15
N SER A 297 -1.46 27.67 11.94
CA SER A 297 -2.57 28.17 11.10
C SER A 297 -3.52 27.04 10.69
N VAL A 298 -2.99 25.89 10.27
CA VAL A 298 -3.77 24.68 9.93
C VAL A 298 -4.57 24.23 11.16
N ARG A 299 -3.91 24.11 12.31
CA ARG A 299 -4.56 23.74 13.58
C ARG A 299 -5.72 24.67 13.90
N ALA A 300 -5.47 25.98 13.95
CA ALA A 300 -6.50 26.98 14.27
C ALA A 300 -7.69 26.94 13.29
N THR A 301 -7.42 26.64 12.01
CA THR A 301 -8.47 26.50 11.00
C THR A 301 -9.35 25.28 11.25
N LEU A 302 -8.77 24.14 11.64
CA LEU A 302 -9.52 22.93 11.93
C LEU A 302 -10.24 22.99 13.28
N GLU A 303 -9.66 23.64 14.29
CA GLU A 303 -10.32 23.91 15.57
C GLU A 303 -11.60 24.76 15.37
N LYS A 304 -11.55 25.78 14.50
CA LYS A 304 -12.75 26.56 14.11
C LYS A 304 -13.84 25.71 13.43
N ARG A 305 -13.48 24.57 12.86
CA ARG A 305 -14.41 23.60 12.26
C ARG A 305 -14.88 22.54 13.26
N GLY A 306 -14.52 22.66 14.53
CA GLY A 306 -14.94 21.77 15.61
C GLY A 306 -14.04 20.52 15.78
N VAL A 307 -12.85 20.48 15.19
CA VAL A 307 -11.88 19.41 15.43
C VAL A 307 -11.18 19.66 16.77
N THR A 308 -11.11 18.62 17.61
CA THR A 308 -10.36 18.66 18.86
C THR A 308 -8.97 18.05 18.66
N PHE A 309 -7.93 18.73 19.13
CA PHE A 309 -6.56 18.23 19.10
C PHE A 309 -6.05 17.92 20.49
N ARG A 310 -5.45 16.75 20.66
CA ARG A 310 -4.71 16.36 21.86
C ARG A 310 -3.28 16.03 21.45
N LEU A 311 -2.38 16.99 21.70
CA LEU A 311 -0.95 16.85 21.47
C LEU A 311 -0.27 16.24 22.70
N ASN A 312 0.95 15.73 22.53
CA ASN A 312 1.67 14.98 23.58
C ASN A 312 0.83 13.84 24.18
N THR A 313 -0.03 13.23 23.38
CA THR A 313 -0.97 12.20 23.81
C THR A 313 -0.64 10.88 23.10
N GLN A 314 -0.31 9.85 23.88
CA GLN A 314 -0.05 8.51 23.36
C GLN A 314 -1.28 7.63 23.52
N VAL A 315 -1.57 6.82 22.50
CA VAL A 315 -2.58 5.77 22.55
C VAL A 315 -1.93 4.51 23.14
N GLU A 316 -2.49 3.97 24.22
CA GLU A 316 -1.99 2.76 24.88
C GLU A 316 -2.72 1.51 24.41
N SER A 317 -4.04 1.60 24.23
CA SER A 317 -4.85 0.46 23.78
C SER A 317 -6.15 0.91 23.12
N VAL A 318 -6.72 0.01 22.32
CA VAL A 318 -8.08 0.09 21.78
C VAL A 318 -8.81 -1.17 22.17
N GLN A 319 -10.03 -1.04 22.70
CA GLN A 319 -10.86 -2.16 23.07
C GLN A 319 -12.28 -1.96 22.53
N ASP A 320 -12.79 -2.96 21.81
CA ASP A 320 -14.15 -2.90 21.27
C ASP A 320 -15.18 -3.12 22.37
N GLY A 321 -16.16 -2.22 22.40
CA GLY A 321 -17.40 -2.38 23.15
C GLY A 321 -18.55 -2.74 22.22
N LYS A 322 -19.77 -2.83 22.77
CA LYS A 322 -20.96 -3.18 21.98
C LYS A 322 -21.27 -2.18 20.86
N THR A 323 -21.14 -0.90 21.12
CA THR A 323 -21.55 0.18 20.20
C THR A 323 -20.39 1.07 19.75
N CYS A 324 -19.29 1.10 20.47
CA CYS A 324 -18.11 1.94 20.21
C CYS A 324 -16.83 1.25 20.67
N ALA A 325 -15.69 1.74 20.22
CA ALA A 325 -14.38 1.42 20.77
C ALA A 325 -14.07 2.33 21.95
N TYR A 326 -13.34 1.80 22.92
CA TYR A 326 -12.72 2.52 24.02
C TYR A 326 -11.24 2.69 23.75
N VAL A 327 -10.81 3.92 23.54
CA VAL A 327 -9.41 4.28 23.24
C VAL A 327 -8.77 4.80 24.51
N THR A 328 -7.87 4.02 25.12
CA THR A 328 -7.10 4.43 26.29
C THR A 328 -5.91 5.26 25.86
N VAL A 329 -5.81 6.46 26.41
CA VAL A 329 -4.75 7.40 26.09
C VAL A 329 -4.02 7.87 27.35
N ARG A 330 -2.76 8.25 27.18
CA ARG A 330 -1.92 8.85 28.22
C ARG A 330 -1.38 10.19 27.75
N ASP A 331 -1.58 11.24 28.53
CA ASP A 331 -0.96 12.54 28.27
C ASP A 331 0.48 12.54 28.82
N SER A 332 1.47 12.82 27.98
CA SER A 332 2.86 13.02 28.39
C SER A 332 2.97 14.38 29.08
N GLY A 333 3.09 14.45 30.39
CA GLY A 333 2.91 15.58 31.29
C GLY A 333 3.74 16.87 31.10
N ASN A 334 4.19 17.21 29.88
CA ASN A 334 4.92 18.43 29.53
C ASN A 334 4.20 19.25 28.44
N GLY A 335 3.01 19.77 28.73
CA GLY A 335 2.27 20.63 27.80
C GLY A 335 1.59 21.80 28.53
N ALA A 336 2.23 22.95 28.59
CA ALA A 336 1.55 24.23 28.87
C ALA A 336 0.58 24.50 27.70
N GLY A 337 -0.73 24.20 27.87
CA GLY A 337 -1.73 24.45 26.82
C GLY A 337 -3.06 23.76 26.94
N SER A 338 -3.32 22.97 27.97
CA SER A 338 -4.66 22.43 28.22
C SER A 338 -5.48 23.40 29.04
N THR A 339 -6.24 24.31 28.39
CA THR A 339 -7.34 25.06 29.03
C THR A 339 -8.61 24.21 29.07
N GLY A 340 -8.51 22.99 29.58
CA GLY A 340 -9.64 22.13 29.91
C GLY A 340 -9.84 22.18 31.42
N ASN A 341 -11.04 22.61 31.85
CA ASN A 341 -11.54 22.76 33.22
C ASN A 341 -11.07 21.63 34.17
N ARG A 342 -10.02 21.88 34.95
CA ARG A 342 -9.60 20.99 36.04
C ARG A 342 -10.62 21.11 37.16
N ASN A 343 -11.41 20.08 37.35
CA ASN A 343 -12.21 19.95 38.58
C ASN A 343 -11.27 19.64 39.75
N THR A 344 -10.93 20.64 40.55
CA THR A 344 -9.91 20.60 41.60
C THR A 344 -10.41 20.04 42.93
N ASN A 345 -11.18 18.96 42.94
CA ASN A 345 -11.64 18.28 44.17
C ASN A 345 -11.33 16.80 44.16
N ASP A 346 -10.04 16.42 44.12
CA ASP A 346 -9.58 15.10 44.51
C ASP A 346 -8.45 15.23 45.55
N PRO A 347 -8.66 14.79 46.84
CA PRO A 347 -7.69 15.01 47.90
C PRO A 347 -6.62 13.88 48.00
N THR A 348 -6.47 13.01 47.01
CA THR A 348 -5.43 11.96 47.04
C THR A 348 -4.30 12.32 46.08
N GLY A 349 -3.37 13.17 46.54
CA GLY A 349 -2.10 13.43 45.91
C GLY A 349 -1.27 12.16 45.73
N SER A 350 -1.17 11.68 44.50
CA SER A 350 -0.21 10.65 44.11
C SER A 350 0.40 11.05 42.76
N GLY A 351 1.71 11.15 42.75
CA GLY A 351 2.70 11.58 41.80
C GLY A 351 2.43 11.46 40.32
N THR A 352 2.97 12.40 39.62
CA THR A 352 3.45 12.55 38.20
C THR A 352 3.35 11.34 37.22
N ASP A 353 2.32 10.54 37.28
CA ASP A 353 1.94 9.61 36.22
C ASP A 353 0.92 10.32 35.32
N GLY A 354 1.26 10.52 34.05
CA GLY A 354 0.39 11.19 33.09
C GLY A 354 -1.01 10.59 33.14
N SER A 355 -2.05 11.45 33.31
CA SER A 355 -3.41 11.00 33.56
C SER A 355 -3.90 10.13 32.39
N ARG A 356 -4.19 8.87 32.67
CA ARG A 356 -4.89 7.99 31.73
C ARG A 356 -6.33 8.44 31.58
N GLN A 357 -6.79 8.45 30.33
CA GLN A 357 -8.18 8.74 30.00
C GLN A 357 -8.68 7.74 28.95
N VAL A 358 -9.99 7.55 28.92
CA VAL A 358 -10.64 6.69 27.93
C VAL A 358 -11.54 7.56 27.07
N LEU A 359 -11.35 7.48 25.74
CA LEU A 359 -12.20 8.11 24.76
C LEU A 359 -13.08 7.05 24.09
N GLU A 360 -14.33 7.42 23.85
CA GLU A 360 -15.27 6.58 23.10
C GLU A 360 -15.32 7.03 21.63
N ALA A 361 -15.28 6.07 20.70
CA ALA A 361 -15.37 6.36 19.27
C ALA A 361 -16.10 5.24 18.51
N GLU A 362 -16.97 5.57 17.57
CA GLU A 362 -17.55 4.59 16.66
C GLU A 362 -16.52 4.10 15.63
N ALA A 363 -15.52 4.93 15.32
CA ALA A 363 -14.39 4.58 14.45
C ALA A 363 -13.09 5.20 14.95
N VAL A 364 -11.98 4.46 14.75
CA VAL A 364 -10.61 4.91 15.04
C VAL A 364 -9.80 4.82 13.76
N LEU A 365 -9.28 5.96 13.29
CA LEU A 365 -8.44 6.03 12.09
C LEU A 365 -6.96 6.00 12.47
N LEU A 366 -6.20 5.08 11.92
CA LEU A 366 -4.74 5.08 11.98
C LEU A 366 -4.16 5.94 10.86
N ALA A 367 -3.59 7.08 11.21
CA ALA A 367 -2.84 7.98 10.34
C ALA A 367 -1.36 8.06 10.77
N THR A 368 -0.81 6.95 11.23
CA THR A 368 0.48 6.76 11.92
C THR A 368 1.68 6.63 10.98
N GLY A 369 1.53 7.06 9.74
CA GLY A 369 2.57 7.05 8.73
C GLY A 369 2.48 5.85 7.79
N ARG A 370 3.46 5.80 6.86
CA ARG A 370 3.54 4.77 5.82
C ARG A 370 4.97 4.23 5.76
N LYS A 371 5.11 2.96 5.41
CA LYS A 371 6.40 2.29 5.17
C LYS A 371 6.46 1.76 3.73
N PRO A 372 7.64 1.62 3.15
CA PRO A 372 7.80 1.05 1.81
C PRO A 372 7.20 -0.35 1.72
N ASN A 373 6.52 -0.63 0.61
CA ASN A 373 5.93 -1.95 0.35
C ASN A 373 6.95 -2.85 -0.36
N THR A 374 7.89 -3.38 0.42
CA THR A 374 8.99 -4.25 -0.02
C THR A 374 8.82 -5.69 0.45
N ALA A 375 7.88 -5.94 1.37
CA ALA A 375 7.61 -7.29 1.86
C ALA A 375 7.18 -8.21 0.71
N GLY A 376 7.76 -9.42 0.66
CA GLY A 376 7.45 -10.40 -0.38
C GLY A 376 8.14 -10.19 -1.73
N LEU A 377 8.85 -9.07 -1.96
CA LEU A 377 9.61 -8.84 -3.20
C LEU A 377 10.86 -9.73 -3.32
N ASN A 378 11.36 -10.33 -2.23
CA ASN A 378 12.59 -11.12 -2.21
C ASN A 378 13.81 -10.39 -2.83
N LEU A 379 14.02 -9.15 -2.39
CA LEU A 379 15.03 -8.23 -2.94
C LEU A 379 16.46 -8.81 -2.87
N GLU A 380 16.74 -9.65 -1.86
CA GLU A 380 18.04 -10.30 -1.67
C GLU A 380 18.41 -11.20 -2.86
N ALA A 381 17.44 -11.91 -3.46
CA ALA A 381 17.67 -12.76 -4.63
C ALA A 381 18.18 -11.96 -5.84
N ALA A 382 17.88 -10.68 -5.89
CA ALA A 382 18.36 -9.77 -6.93
C ALA A 382 19.57 -8.91 -6.49
N GLY A 383 20.11 -9.10 -5.28
CA GLY A 383 21.21 -8.31 -4.75
C GLY A 383 20.82 -6.85 -4.44
N ILE A 384 19.55 -6.58 -4.18
CA ILE A 384 19.01 -5.24 -3.91
C ILE A 384 19.03 -4.98 -2.40
N ARG A 385 19.66 -3.87 -1.99
CA ARG A 385 19.73 -3.44 -0.60
C ARG A 385 18.60 -2.49 -0.24
N THR A 386 18.21 -2.52 1.03
CA THR A 386 17.26 -1.59 1.64
C THR A 386 17.93 -0.81 2.78
N ASP A 387 17.37 0.35 3.09
CA ASP A 387 17.71 1.10 4.29
C ASP A 387 17.08 0.45 5.56
N PRO A 388 17.42 0.92 6.78
CA PRO A 388 16.84 0.40 8.01
C PRO A 388 15.31 0.58 8.14
N ARG A 389 14.70 1.43 7.31
CA ARG A 389 13.23 1.63 7.25
C ARG A 389 12.57 0.74 6.21
N GLY A 390 13.34 -0.08 5.48
CA GLY A 390 12.88 -0.97 4.44
C GLY A 390 12.74 -0.32 3.06
N SER A 391 13.21 0.92 2.86
CA SER A 391 13.19 1.59 1.55
C SER A 391 14.25 0.98 0.64
N VAL A 392 13.92 0.79 -0.63
CA VAL A 392 14.90 0.36 -1.64
C VAL A 392 15.95 1.45 -1.82
N MET A 393 17.21 1.11 -1.60
CA MET A 393 18.33 2.05 -1.79
C MET A 393 18.58 2.28 -3.27
N VAL A 394 18.64 3.54 -3.67
CA VAL A 394 18.90 3.98 -5.05
C VAL A 394 19.96 5.09 -5.07
N ASP A 395 20.60 5.25 -6.23
CA ASP A 395 21.42 6.41 -6.55
C ASP A 395 20.58 7.60 -7.07
N ASP A 396 21.23 8.68 -7.47
CA ASP A 396 20.57 9.89 -8.01
C ASP A 396 19.84 9.65 -9.34
N ARG A 397 20.11 8.53 -10.01
CA ARG A 397 19.43 8.08 -11.24
C ARG A 397 18.37 7.03 -11.00
N LEU A 398 18.04 6.80 -9.72
CA LEU A 398 17.06 5.82 -9.25
C LEU A 398 17.45 4.36 -9.52
N GLN A 399 18.71 4.09 -9.88
CA GLN A 399 19.24 2.75 -10.04
C GLN A 399 19.53 2.14 -8.67
N THR A 400 19.16 0.88 -8.47
CA THR A 400 19.41 0.16 -7.21
C THR A 400 20.86 -0.37 -7.16
N THR A 401 21.19 -1.14 -6.13
CA THR A 401 22.47 -1.87 -6.07
C THR A 401 22.59 -2.97 -7.15
N ASN A 402 21.50 -3.32 -7.81
CA ASN A 402 21.49 -4.16 -9.02
C ASN A 402 21.39 -3.25 -10.25
N PRO A 403 22.39 -3.26 -11.18
CA PRO A 403 22.44 -2.36 -12.32
C PRO A 403 21.31 -2.59 -13.36
N LYS A 404 20.54 -3.67 -13.25
CA LYS A 404 19.37 -3.94 -14.08
C LYS A 404 18.05 -3.50 -13.45
N VAL A 405 18.08 -2.93 -12.22
CA VAL A 405 16.87 -2.64 -11.45
C VAL A 405 16.85 -1.20 -10.97
N TRP A 406 15.72 -0.53 -11.19
CA TRP A 406 15.40 0.82 -10.71
C TRP A 406 14.23 0.76 -9.72
N ALA A 407 14.14 1.75 -8.83
CA ALA A 407 12.99 1.91 -7.94
C ALA A 407 12.44 3.33 -8.00
N LEU A 408 11.10 3.45 -8.15
CA LEU A 408 10.37 4.69 -8.38
C LEU A 408 9.25 4.87 -7.35
N GLY A 409 9.05 6.11 -6.91
CA GLY A 409 7.97 6.49 -5.98
C GLY A 409 8.25 6.06 -4.55
N ASP A 410 7.18 5.83 -3.78
CA ASP A 410 7.23 5.69 -2.33
C ASP A 410 8.10 4.51 -1.84
N VAL A 411 8.35 3.51 -2.68
CA VAL A 411 9.14 2.32 -2.33
C VAL A 411 10.61 2.64 -2.04
N LYS A 412 11.14 3.74 -2.60
CA LYS A 412 12.50 4.23 -2.34
C LYS A 412 12.60 5.15 -1.12
N GLY A 413 11.47 5.39 -0.44
CA GLY A 413 11.42 6.33 0.68
C GLY A 413 11.38 7.80 0.26
N GLY A 414 11.72 8.70 1.18
CA GLY A 414 11.68 10.15 0.94
C GLY A 414 10.26 10.73 0.98
N LEU A 415 9.98 11.72 0.11
CA LEU A 415 8.67 12.35 0.00
C LEU A 415 7.70 11.44 -0.77
N GLN A 416 6.57 11.10 -0.14
CA GLN A 416 5.58 10.15 -0.66
C GLN A 416 4.41 10.89 -1.33
N PHE A 417 4.68 11.51 -2.48
CA PHE A 417 3.69 12.22 -3.27
C PHE A 417 3.64 11.70 -4.72
N THR A 418 2.45 11.75 -5.32
CA THR A 418 2.24 11.25 -6.68
C THR A 418 3.11 11.96 -7.72
N TYR A 419 3.36 13.27 -7.56
CA TYR A 419 4.21 14.01 -8.48
C TYR A 419 5.70 13.66 -8.34
N ILE A 420 6.17 13.26 -7.15
CA ILE A 420 7.53 12.69 -6.98
C ILE A 420 7.65 11.40 -7.79
N SER A 421 6.67 10.50 -7.69
CA SER A 421 6.67 9.27 -8.51
C SER A 421 6.61 9.56 -10.02
N LEU A 422 5.97 10.66 -10.44
CA LEU A 422 5.98 11.10 -11.84
C LEU A 422 7.33 11.71 -12.25
N ASP A 423 7.98 12.41 -11.35
CA ASP A 423 9.29 12.99 -11.58
C ASP A 423 10.37 11.89 -11.66
N ASP A 424 10.30 10.91 -10.78
CA ASP A 424 11.13 9.70 -10.84
C ASP A 424 11.03 9.01 -12.21
N TYR A 425 9.82 8.93 -12.81
CA TYR A 425 9.67 8.43 -14.17
C TYR A 425 10.47 9.29 -15.18
N ARG A 426 10.49 10.62 -15.02
CA ARG A 426 11.24 11.49 -15.94
C ARG A 426 12.75 11.26 -15.84
N ILE A 427 13.25 11.05 -14.62
CA ILE A 427 14.66 10.71 -14.37
C ILE A 427 15.01 9.39 -15.05
N VAL A 428 14.23 8.35 -14.81
CA VAL A 428 14.45 7.03 -15.44
C VAL A 428 14.35 7.11 -16.96
N ARG A 429 13.40 7.87 -17.50
CA ARG A 429 13.27 8.07 -18.96
C ARG A 429 14.50 8.77 -19.54
N ASP A 430 15.02 9.79 -18.86
CA ASP A 430 16.24 10.50 -19.31
C ASP A 430 17.47 9.60 -19.22
N GLU A 431 17.59 8.75 -18.21
CA GLU A 431 18.65 7.75 -18.09
C GLU A 431 18.60 6.73 -19.24
N LEU A 432 17.41 6.29 -19.63
CA LEU A 432 17.25 5.27 -20.66
C LEU A 432 17.38 5.82 -22.09
N PHE A 433 16.98 7.06 -22.36
CA PHE A 433 16.78 7.58 -23.71
C PHE A 433 17.25 9.02 -23.92
N GLY A 434 17.66 9.70 -22.90
CA GLY A 434 18.07 11.10 -22.92
C GLY A 434 19.56 11.28 -22.81
N THR A 435 19.95 12.34 -22.12
CA THR A 435 21.35 12.69 -21.88
C THR A 435 21.91 12.05 -20.59
N GLY A 436 21.07 11.43 -19.79
CA GLY A 436 21.40 10.88 -18.47
C GLY A 436 21.78 11.97 -17.44
N THR A 437 21.30 13.21 -17.65
CA THR A 437 21.62 14.35 -16.78
C THR A 437 20.52 14.67 -15.76
N ALA A 438 19.31 14.15 -15.95
CA ALA A 438 18.24 14.27 -14.95
C ALA A 438 18.58 13.43 -13.71
N ALA A 439 18.49 14.04 -12.55
CA ALA A 439 18.75 13.40 -11.26
C ALA A 439 17.70 13.81 -10.22
N VAL A 440 17.65 13.06 -9.13
CA VAL A 440 16.82 13.44 -7.98
C VAL A 440 17.30 14.80 -7.47
N ILE A 441 16.40 15.78 -7.45
CA ILE A 441 16.65 17.02 -6.73
C ILE A 441 16.64 16.65 -5.25
N SER A 442 17.78 16.81 -4.58
CA SER A 442 17.85 16.69 -3.13
C SER A 442 16.76 17.58 -2.52
N PRO A 443 16.03 17.10 -1.51
CA PRO A 443 15.03 17.94 -0.88
C PRO A 443 15.71 19.25 -0.50
N VAL A 444 15.06 20.37 -0.83
CA VAL A 444 15.52 21.72 -0.59
C VAL A 444 15.56 21.98 0.94
N GLY A 445 16.35 21.18 1.65
CA GLY A 445 16.59 21.28 3.08
C GLY A 445 17.82 22.11 3.44
N GLU A 446 18.55 22.58 2.43
CA GLU A 446 19.77 23.37 2.60
C GLU A 446 19.74 24.72 1.86
N LEU A 447 18.57 25.25 1.53
CA LEU A 447 18.49 26.69 1.26
C LEU A 447 18.64 27.40 2.59
N ASN A 448 19.86 27.73 2.93
CA ASN A 448 20.15 28.74 3.95
C ASN A 448 19.58 30.06 3.44
N TRP A 449 18.42 30.43 3.98
CA TRP A 449 17.85 31.77 3.85
C TRP A 449 18.59 32.75 4.76
#